data_0ce8dcf975ba2db83108a3b2014f8d93
#
_entry.id   0ce8dcf975ba2db83108a3b2014f8d93
#
_cell.length_a   1.000
_cell.length_b   1.000
_cell.length_c   1.000
_cell.angle_alpha   90.00
_cell.angle_beta   90.00
_cell.angle_gamma   90.00
#
_symmetry.space_group_name_H-M   'P 1'
#
loop_
_entity.id
_entity.type
_entity.pdbx_description
1 polymer ?
#
loop_
_entity_poly.entity_id
_entity_poly.type
_entity_poly.pdbx_seq_one_letter_code
_entity_poly.pdbx_strand_id
1 'polypeptide(L)'
;RQDNSSREDKSGNFGTLDNIMALKWIGKNIENFGGDRDNVTIYGESAGGHNVAALYASPIAESLFHKAIIQSGILSHSSVNDAESYYPESGISGIQSSKEVINRLMLSDGTVDSLEEGRVKQDSMDLKDLESYLRAKSPEELLIAYSDARPKKGGMTRAFNDGYVIRKEGIYETFVNDKLPRVPIMLGTTRYETKLFNMRNPDFVKWGEGEGFIARTLSQFGIDELPLEILRPDYYNAINQYASDSWKERAVDSPSRDLINTGYKSTFAYRFDWDELPNVLGMDFAELIGSAHAMELLFLFPAGLENIIVKNLVIEDQESVTKLSDQMMSYWAEFAYSGKPGKGRSNDLPEWTAWSDQGKYMILDSELDQGLIMSNEEITKSSIVRNLEK
;
A
#
# COMPACT_ATOMS: atom_id res chain seq x y z
N ARG A 1 23.79 7.03 14.54
CA ARG A 1 24.46 5.92 13.82
C ARG A 1 25.92 5.84 14.26
N GLN A 2 26.34 4.68 14.77
CA GLN A 2 27.74 4.52 15.25
C GLN A 2 28.71 4.40 14.08
N ASP A 3 29.89 5.04 14.19
CA ASP A 3 30.90 5.04 13.12
C ASP A 3 31.43 3.62 12.76
N ASN A 4 31.36 2.68 13.71
CA ASN A 4 31.84 1.31 13.53
C ASN A 4 30.77 0.29 13.13
N SER A 5 29.52 0.71 12.86
CA SER A 5 28.45 -0.19 12.41
C SER A 5 28.56 -0.49 10.91
N SER A 6 27.99 -1.63 10.48
CA SER A 6 27.94 -2.01 9.07
C SER A 6 27.15 -0.99 8.23
N ARG A 7 27.23 -1.08 6.91
CA ARG A 7 26.42 -0.24 6.02
C ARG A 7 24.93 -0.57 6.17
N GLU A 8 24.63 -1.83 6.40
CA GLU A 8 23.30 -2.36 6.69
C GLU A 8 22.72 -1.70 7.94
N ASP A 9 23.46 -1.71 9.05
CA ASP A 9 23.05 -1.09 10.32
C ASP A 9 22.84 0.43 10.20
N LYS A 10 23.62 1.07 9.33
CA LYS A 10 23.51 2.52 9.06
C LYS A 10 22.35 2.89 8.16
N SER A 11 21.76 1.94 7.44
CA SER A 11 20.73 2.23 6.43
C SER A 11 19.40 2.68 7.05
N GLY A 12 19.03 2.13 8.21
CA GLY A 12 17.69 2.27 8.77
C GLY A 12 16.61 1.47 8.02
N ASN A 13 16.97 0.81 6.91
CA ASN A 13 16.05 0.06 6.03
C ASN A 13 15.98 -1.43 6.39
N PHE A 14 15.85 -1.76 7.67
CA PHE A 14 15.94 -3.14 8.16
C PHE A 14 14.85 -4.04 7.54
N GLY A 15 13.62 -3.58 7.43
CA GLY A 15 12.55 -4.35 6.79
C GLY A 15 12.81 -4.66 5.31
N THR A 16 13.40 -3.72 4.55
CA THR A 16 13.84 -3.97 3.17
C THR A 16 15.00 -4.98 3.13
N LEU A 17 15.94 -4.87 4.09
CA LEU A 17 17.06 -5.83 4.20
C LEU A 17 16.58 -7.24 4.55
N ASP A 18 15.56 -7.39 5.41
CA ASP A 18 14.94 -8.68 5.72
C ASP A 18 14.31 -9.31 4.48
N ASN A 19 13.58 -8.52 3.68
CA ASN A 19 13.03 -8.98 2.40
C ASN A 19 14.13 -9.41 1.41
N ILE A 20 15.23 -8.64 1.34
CA ILE A 20 16.40 -8.99 0.51
C ILE A 20 17.03 -10.30 0.99
N MET A 21 17.12 -10.51 2.30
CA MET A 21 17.64 -11.76 2.86
C MET A 21 16.74 -12.94 2.50
N ALA A 22 15.42 -12.76 2.59
CA ALA A 22 14.43 -13.77 2.18
C ALA A 22 14.59 -14.12 0.69
N LEU A 23 14.74 -13.13 -0.20
CA LEU A 23 14.96 -13.35 -1.62
C LEU A 23 16.27 -14.09 -1.90
N LYS A 24 17.36 -13.76 -1.20
CA LYS A 24 18.63 -14.50 -1.28
C LYS A 24 18.47 -15.95 -0.82
N TRP A 25 17.66 -16.19 0.22
CA TRP A 25 17.36 -17.55 0.68
C TRP A 25 16.54 -18.32 -0.38
N ILE A 26 15.54 -17.69 -0.98
CA ILE A 26 14.75 -18.26 -2.08
C ILE A 26 15.66 -18.66 -3.22
N GLY A 27 16.51 -17.77 -3.72
CA GLY A 27 17.44 -18.05 -4.81
C GLY A 27 18.40 -19.22 -4.55
N LYS A 28 18.67 -19.53 -3.27
CA LYS A 28 19.55 -20.66 -2.89
C LYS A 28 18.81 -21.98 -2.68
N ASN A 29 17.53 -21.94 -2.33
CA ASN A 29 16.84 -23.10 -1.77
C ASN A 29 15.58 -23.52 -2.53
N ILE A 30 14.97 -22.64 -3.34
CA ILE A 30 13.61 -22.85 -3.86
C ILE A 30 13.51 -24.07 -4.79
N GLU A 31 14.57 -24.46 -5.45
CA GLU A 31 14.63 -25.68 -6.28
C GLU A 31 14.35 -26.95 -5.47
N ASN A 32 14.76 -26.99 -4.18
CA ASN A 32 14.47 -28.08 -3.27
C ASN A 32 12.97 -28.21 -2.91
N PHE A 33 12.19 -27.17 -3.20
CA PHE A 33 10.75 -27.11 -3.00
C PHE A 33 9.96 -27.20 -4.31
N GLY A 34 10.66 -27.49 -5.44
CA GLY A 34 10.04 -27.61 -6.76
C GLY A 34 9.79 -26.25 -7.46
N GLY A 35 10.33 -25.16 -6.93
CA GLY A 35 10.27 -23.84 -7.56
C GLY A 35 11.44 -23.59 -8.52
N ASP A 36 11.33 -22.49 -9.27
CA ASP A 36 12.33 -22.04 -10.23
C ASP A 36 13.00 -20.76 -9.71
N ARG A 37 14.29 -20.84 -9.42
CA ARG A 37 15.09 -19.69 -8.92
C ARG A 37 15.24 -18.58 -9.94
N ASP A 38 15.09 -18.88 -11.23
CA ASP A 38 15.20 -17.94 -12.33
C ASP A 38 13.83 -17.38 -12.75
N ASN A 39 12.76 -17.72 -11.99
CA ASN A 39 11.40 -17.26 -12.23
C ASN A 39 10.70 -16.77 -10.94
N VAL A 40 11.33 -15.89 -10.20
CA VAL A 40 10.79 -15.32 -8.95
C VAL A 40 9.97 -14.08 -9.26
N THR A 41 8.72 -14.08 -8.82
CA THR A 41 7.82 -12.89 -8.86
C THR A 41 7.64 -12.36 -7.44
N ILE A 42 7.91 -11.08 -7.23
CA ILE A 42 7.58 -10.37 -5.98
C ILE A 42 6.25 -9.64 -6.15
N TYR A 43 5.40 -9.69 -5.14
CA TYR A 43 4.15 -8.95 -5.15
C TYR A 43 3.75 -8.50 -3.75
N GLY A 44 2.93 -7.46 -3.70
CA GLY A 44 2.44 -6.93 -2.44
C GLY A 44 1.38 -5.85 -2.64
N GLU A 45 0.50 -5.76 -1.67
CA GLU A 45 -0.59 -4.78 -1.62
C GLU A 45 -0.31 -3.74 -0.52
N SER A 46 -0.71 -2.48 -0.76
CA SER A 46 -0.58 -1.38 0.20
C SER A 46 0.86 -1.20 0.71
N ALA A 47 1.09 -1.43 1.99
CA ALA A 47 2.43 -1.45 2.59
C ALA A 47 3.34 -2.50 1.93
N GLY A 48 2.79 -3.67 1.55
CA GLY A 48 3.49 -4.67 0.75
C GLY A 48 3.86 -4.15 -0.63
N GLY A 49 2.98 -3.40 -1.28
CA GLY A 49 3.26 -2.71 -2.55
C GLY A 49 4.40 -1.70 -2.42
N HIS A 50 4.46 -0.93 -1.33
CA HIS A 50 5.60 -0.05 -1.03
C HIS A 50 6.91 -0.84 -0.84
N ASN A 51 6.86 -2.02 -0.19
CA ASN A 51 8.02 -2.88 -0.02
C ASN A 51 8.50 -3.44 -1.37
N VAL A 52 7.59 -3.84 -2.25
CA VAL A 52 7.93 -4.26 -3.62
C VAL A 52 8.60 -3.12 -4.39
N ALA A 53 8.05 -1.88 -4.28
CA ALA A 53 8.65 -0.71 -4.91
C ALA A 53 10.07 -0.41 -4.36
N ALA A 54 10.27 -0.57 -3.04
CA ALA A 54 11.58 -0.42 -2.41
C ALA A 54 12.58 -1.48 -2.90
N LEU A 55 12.16 -2.75 -3.00
CA LEU A 55 12.97 -3.83 -3.56
C LEU A 55 13.33 -3.57 -5.02
N TYR A 56 12.36 -3.12 -5.83
CA TYR A 56 12.58 -2.78 -7.24
C TYR A 56 13.61 -1.66 -7.40
N ALA A 57 13.59 -0.65 -6.52
CA ALA A 57 14.52 0.48 -6.54
C ALA A 57 15.85 0.20 -5.82
N SER A 58 16.03 -1.00 -5.23
CA SER A 58 17.21 -1.34 -4.44
C SER A 58 18.31 -1.94 -5.30
N PRO A 59 19.51 -1.33 -5.36
CA PRO A 59 20.64 -1.89 -6.11
C PRO A 59 21.13 -3.24 -5.54
N ILE A 60 20.87 -3.51 -4.26
CA ILE A 60 21.29 -4.77 -3.63
C ILE A 60 20.22 -5.88 -3.70
N ALA A 61 19.04 -5.57 -4.26
CA ALA A 61 18.01 -6.54 -4.60
C ALA A 61 18.01 -6.89 -6.10
N GLU A 62 18.83 -6.21 -6.89
CA GLU A 62 18.99 -6.44 -8.31
C GLU A 62 19.30 -7.92 -8.61
N SER A 63 18.62 -8.50 -9.59
CA SER A 63 18.75 -9.92 -9.98
C SER A 63 18.24 -10.95 -8.95
N LEU A 64 17.59 -10.54 -7.85
CA LEU A 64 16.97 -11.46 -6.89
C LEU A 64 15.52 -11.82 -7.25
N PHE A 65 14.92 -11.12 -8.20
CA PHE A 65 13.57 -11.37 -8.71
C PHE A 65 13.48 -11.04 -10.21
N HIS A 66 12.44 -11.55 -10.87
CA HIS A 66 12.30 -11.55 -12.32
C HIS A 66 11.03 -10.84 -12.78
N LYS A 67 10.08 -10.59 -11.87
CA LYS A 67 8.82 -9.88 -12.11
C LYS A 67 8.36 -9.22 -10.82
N ALA A 68 7.56 -8.15 -10.96
CA ALA A 68 7.01 -7.42 -9.82
C ALA A 68 5.53 -7.06 -10.03
N ILE A 69 4.72 -7.19 -8.97
CA ILE A 69 3.32 -6.72 -8.94
C ILE A 69 3.18 -5.77 -7.74
N ILE A 70 2.79 -4.54 -8.01
CA ILE A 70 2.56 -3.50 -7.00
C ILE A 70 1.06 -3.18 -6.99
N GLN A 71 0.38 -3.64 -5.95
CA GLN A 71 -1.05 -3.43 -5.76
C GLN A 71 -1.25 -2.28 -4.77
N SER A 72 -1.89 -1.22 -5.20
CA SER A 72 -2.20 -0.01 -4.39
C SER A 72 -0.99 0.62 -3.67
N GLY A 73 0.22 0.35 -4.18
CA GLY A 73 1.48 0.84 -3.63
C GLY A 73 1.92 2.15 -4.28
N ILE A 74 2.15 3.21 -3.48
CA ILE A 74 2.69 4.48 -3.98
C ILE A 74 4.22 4.43 -3.97
N LEU A 75 4.84 4.81 -5.08
CA LEU A 75 6.30 4.82 -5.28
C LEU A 75 6.94 6.00 -4.55
N SER A 76 7.03 5.93 -3.24
CA SER A 76 7.56 7.01 -2.42
C SER A 76 8.50 6.50 -1.33
N HIS A 77 9.37 7.39 -0.87
CA HIS A 77 10.35 7.15 0.17
C HIS A 77 10.32 8.26 1.21
N SER A 78 11.00 8.07 2.33
CA SER A 78 11.29 9.10 3.32
C SER A 78 12.73 9.55 3.18
N SER A 79 12.99 10.86 3.34
CA SER A 79 14.36 11.31 3.41
C SER A 79 14.95 10.98 4.80
N VAL A 80 16.24 10.65 4.84
CA VAL A 80 16.95 10.44 6.09
C VAL A 80 16.90 11.72 6.94
N ASN A 81 17.05 12.87 6.30
CA ASN A 81 17.02 14.16 7.00
C ASN A 81 15.68 14.39 7.72
N ASP A 82 14.55 14.13 7.05
CA ASP A 82 13.23 14.32 7.66
C ASP A 82 13.00 13.34 8.82
N ALA A 83 13.45 12.10 8.66
CA ALA A 83 13.31 11.06 9.67
C ALA A 83 14.20 11.28 10.92
N GLU A 84 15.26 12.08 10.82
CA GLU A 84 16.20 12.40 11.88
C GLU A 84 16.13 13.88 12.33
N SER A 85 15.10 14.63 11.91
CA SER A 85 14.94 16.04 12.28
C SER A 85 13.81 16.23 13.28
N TYR A 86 13.92 17.27 14.11
CA TYR A 86 12.78 17.72 14.93
C TYR A 86 11.69 18.33 14.05
N TYR A 87 10.44 18.23 14.50
CA TYR A 87 9.35 18.92 13.81
C TYR A 87 9.55 20.44 13.85
N PRO A 88 9.13 21.15 12.79
CA PRO A 88 9.02 22.60 12.84
C PRO A 88 8.14 23.02 14.01
N GLU A 89 8.37 24.20 14.58
CA GLU A 89 7.59 24.75 15.71
C GLU A 89 6.07 24.76 15.45
N SER A 90 5.66 24.85 14.19
CA SER A 90 4.25 24.75 13.79
C SER A 90 3.63 23.37 14.09
N GLY A 91 4.43 22.32 14.28
CA GLY A 91 4.01 20.95 14.65
C GLY A 91 3.00 20.28 13.68
N ILE A 92 2.76 20.88 12.52
CA ILE A 92 1.58 20.58 11.69
C ILE A 92 1.91 19.58 10.59
N SER A 93 3.13 19.56 10.06
CA SER A 93 3.49 18.67 8.95
C SER A 93 4.88 18.08 9.12
N GLY A 94 5.03 16.83 8.76
CA GLY A 94 6.30 16.14 8.78
C GLY A 94 6.15 14.65 8.61
N ILE A 95 7.28 13.98 8.51
CA ILE A 95 7.38 12.53 8.63
C ILE A 95 7.65 12.22 10.09
N GLN A 96 7.09 11.15 10.62
CA GLN A 96 7.36 10.66 11.96
C GLN A 96 8.88 10.50 12.17
N SER A 97 9.43 11.29 13.07
CA SER A 97 10.89 11.44 13.24
C SER A 97 11.39 10.66 14.45
N SER A 98 12.57 10.05 14.33
CA SER A 98 13.24 9.37 15.44
C SER A 98 13.56 10.32 16.60
N LYS A 99 13.93 11.56 16.32
CA LYS A 99 14.19 12.57 17.36
C LYS A 99 12.93 12.91 18.17
N GLU A 100 11.79 13.00 17.53
CA GLU A 100 10.52 13.23 18.22
C GLU A 100 10.08 12.00 19.04
N VAL A 101 10.32 10.79 18.53
CA VAL A 101 10.08 9.55 19.32
C VAL A 101 10.91 9.55 20.60
N ILE A 102 12.20 9.86 20.51
CA ILE A 102 13.09 9.93 21.66
C ILE A 102 12.61 10.99 22.66
N ASN A 103 12.18 12.17 22.19
CA ASN A 103 11.63 13.21 23.06
C ASN A 103 10.38 12.73 23.81
N ARG A 104 9.50 11.99 23.13
CA ARG A 104 8.29 11.42 23.75
C ARG A 104 8.63 10.37 24.80
N LEU A 105 9.63 9.53 24.53
CA LEU A 105 10.16 8.58 25.52
C LEU A 105 10.69 9.27 26.77
N MET A 106 11.53 10.30 26.61
CA MET A 106 12.11 11.05 27.73
C MET A 106 11.05 11.77 28.56
N LEU A 107 10.00 12.30 27.91
CA LEU A 107 8.88 12.91 28.60
C LEU A 107 8.03 11.87 29.35
N SER A 108 7.75 10.75 28.70
CA SER A 108 6.90 9.69 29.25
C SER A 108 7.50 8.99 30.46
N ASP A 109 8.82 8.82 30.51
CA ASP A 109 9.52 8.17 31.63
C ASP A 109 10.00 9.15 32.71
N GLY A 110 9.65 10.45 32.58
CA GLY A 110 10.03 11.49 33.54
C GLY A 110 11.51 11.88 33.49
N THR A 111 12.24 11.53 32.43
CA THR A 111 13.63 11.94 32.21
C THR A 111 13.75 13.46 32.00
N VAL A 112 12.67 14.07 31.47
CA VAL A 112 12.49 15.51 31.25
C VAL A 112 11.07 15.93 31.56
N ASP A 113 10.85 17.21 31.83
CA ASP A 113 9.53 17.77 32.15
C ASP A 113 8.83 18.40 30.90
N SER A 114 9.57 18.57 29.82
CA SER A 114 9.01 19.14 28.58
C SER A 114 9.70 18.60 27.33
N LEU A 115 9.04 18.72 26.17
CA LEU A 115 9.62 18.33 24.87
C LEU A 115 10.81 19.22 24.51
N GLU A 116 10.82 20.50 24.91
CA GLU A 116 11.94 21.42 24.68
C GLU A 116 13.19 20.98 25.47
N GLU A 117 13.01 20.64 26.73
CA GLU A 117 14.08 20.08 27.55
C GLU A 117 14.59 18.75 26.95
N GLY A 118 13.69 17.92 26.45
CA GLY A 118 14.01 16.67 25.76
C GLY A 118 14.90 16.88 24.54
N ARG A 119 14.64 17.90 23.73
CA ARG A 119 15.51 18.28 22.58
C ARG A 119 16.92 18.65 23.04
N VAL A 120 17.01 19.54 24.03
CA VAL A 120 18.32 19.98 24.57
C VAL A 120 19.09 18.79 25.14
N LYS A 121 18.43 17.95 25.93
CA LYS A 121 19.07 16.78 26.55
C LYS A 121 19.51 15.77 25.47
N GLN A 122 18.67 15.44 24.53
CA GLN A 122 18.98 14.51 23.43
C GLN A 122 20.16 14.98 22.59
N ASP A 123 20.21 16.28 22.24
CA ASP A 123 21.32 16.85 21.47
C ASP A 123 22.64 16.95 22.25
N SER A 124 22.58 16.91 23.58
CA SER A 124 23.76 16.87 24.46
C SER A 124 24.27 15.47 24.80
N MET A 125 23.47 14.42 24.54
CA MET A 125 23.85 13.03 24.80
C MET A 125 24.87 12.53 23.77
N ASP A 126 25.86 11.76 24.25
CA ASP A 126 26.67 11.00 23.30
C ASP A 126 25.90 9.79 22.73
N LEU A 127 26.39 9.25 21.62
CA LEU A 127 25.71 8.17 20.92
C LEU A 127 25.62 6.86 21.73
N LYS A 128 26.56 6.62 22.66
CA LYS A 128 26.54 5.41 23.50
C LYS A 128 25.52 5.53 24.62
N ASP A 129 25.41 6.73 25.20
CA ASP A 129 24.40 6.99 26.21
C ASP A 129 23.02 6.94 25.63
N LEU A 130 22.81 7.50 24.42
CA LEU A 130 21.57 7.42 23.69
C LEU A 130 21.20 5.97 23.31
N GLU A 131 22.18 5.19 22.83
CA GLU A 131 21.97 3.77 22.53
C GLU A 131 21.59 2.99 23.80
N SER A 132 22.31 3.22 24.90
CA SER A 132 22.03 2.55 26.16
C SER A 132 20.64 2.90 26.69
N TYR A 133 20.26 4.18 26.59
CA TYR A 133 18.92 4.64 26.94
C TYR A 133 17.83 3.94 26.13
N LEU A 134 17.98 3.87 24.80
CA LEU A 134 16.99 3.24 23.91
C LEU A 134 16.92 1.73 24.09
N ARG A 135 18.06 1.05 24.29
CA ARG A 135 18.09 -0.41 24.53
C ARG A 135 17.49 -0.82 25.88
N ALA A 136 17.40 0.10 26.83
CA ALA A 136 16.74 -0.14 28.11
C ALA A 136 15.21 -0.06 28.02
N LYS A 137 14.65 0.41 26.89
CA LYS A 137 13.22 0.54 26.68
C LYS A 137 12.59 -0.76 26.23
N SER A 138 11.39 -1.04 26.73
CA SER A 138 10.58 -2.15 26.25
C SER A 138 10.03 -1.85 24.82
N PRO A 139 9.68 -2.89 24.04
CA PRO A 139 8.99 -2.71 22.76
C PRO A 139 7.69 -1.90 22.88
N GLU A 140 6.96 -2.08 23.99
CA GLU A 140 5.70 -1.37 24.26
C GLU A 140 5.94 0.15 24.45
N GLU A 141 6.93 0.54 25.27
CA GLU A 141 7.30 1.94 25.44
C GLU A 141 7.69 2.59 24.11
N LEU A 142 8.47 1.89 23.30
CA LEU A 142 8.86 2.37 21.96
C LEU A 142 7.67 2.57 21.04
N LEU A 143 6.73 1.61 20.99
CA LEU A 143 5.54 1.69 20.15
C LEU A 143 4.58 2.80 20.58
N ILE A 144 4.38 3.01 21.89
CA ILE A 144 3.58 4.11 22.42
C ILE A 144 4.22 5.45 22.03
N ALA A 145 5.51 5.63 22.30
CA ALA A 145 6.21 6.87 21.95
C ALA A 145 6.21 7.12 20.43
N TYR A 146 6.32 6.07 19.63
CA TYR A 146 6.21 6.14 18.18
C TYR A 146 4.81 6.60 17.75
N SER A 147 3.75 6.11 18.37
CA SER A 147 2.36 6.56 18.12
C SER A 147 2.19 8.02 18.53
N ASP A 148 2.65 8.41 19.72
CA ASP A 148 2.52 9.76 20.27
C ASP A 148 3.33 10.81 19.49
N ALA A 149 4.41 10.39 18.85
CA ALA A 149 5.22 11.23 17.97
C ALA A 149 4.62 11.43 16.57
N ARG A 150 3.41 10.89 16.29
CA ARG A 150 2.78 11.03 14.97
C ARG A 150 2.38 12.48 14.71
N PRO A 151 2.82 13.09 13.60
CA PRO A 151 2.43 14.46 13.26
C PRO A 151 0.94 14.56 12.95
N LYS A 152 0.32 15.69 13.28
CA LYS A 152 -1.12 15.93 12.99
C LYS A 152 -1.43 15.88 11.50
N LYS A 153 -0.50 16.35 10.66
CA LYS A 153 -0.56 16.27 9.20
C LYS A 153 0.76 15.70 8.71
N GLY A 154 0.75 14.45 8.29
CA GLY A 154 1.98 13.82 7.79
C GLY A 154 1.82 12.31 7.67
N GLY A 155 2.83 11.67 7.12
CA GLY A 155 2.86 10.24 6.85
C GLY A 155 3.68 9.46 7.87
N MET A 156 3.45 8.16 7.89
CA MET A 156 4.35 7.21 8.51
C MET A 156 5.68 7.20 7.75
N THR A 157 6.77 6.93 8.47
CA THR A 157 8.08 6.72 7.88
C THR A 157 8.03 5.54 6.90
N ARG A 158 8.63 5.74 5.73
CA ARG A 158 8.79 4.73 4.68
C ARG A 158 10.25 4.35 4.52
N ALA A 159 10.58 3.49 3.57
CA ALA A 159 11.97 3.18 3.25
C ALA A 159 12.77 4.47 2.98
N PHE A 160 14.02 4.51 3.45
CA PHE A 160 14.87 5.70 3.37
C PHE A 160 15.75 5.68 2.14
N ASN A 161 15.91 6.81 1.48
CA ASN A 161 16.91 7.00 0.41
C ASN A 161 18.33 7.17 0.99
N ASP A 162 18.79 6.14 1.69
CA ASP A 162 20.08 6.12 2.40
C ASP A 162 21.32 6.07 1.47
N GLY A 163 21.13 5.75 0.21
CA GLY A 163 22.17 5.64 -0.81
C GLY A 163 22.89 4.28 -0.83
N TYR A 164 22.42 3.32 -0.05
CA TYR A 164 22.93 1.94 -0.04
C TYR A 164 21.83 0.91 -0.31
N VAL A 165 20.79 0.86 0.52
CA VAL A 165 19.62 0.00 0.32
C VAL A 165 18.70 0.60 -0.73
N ILE A 166 18.41 1.89 -0.62
CA ILE A 166 17.65 2.67 -1.60
C ILE A 166 18.56 3.77 -2.14
N ARG A 167 18.59 3.95 -3.45
CA ARG A 167 19.39 5.00 -4.09
C ARG A 167 19.02 6.39 -3.58
N LYS A 168 19.99 7.32 -3.59
CA LYS A 168 19.79 8.69 -3.09
C LYS A 168 18.73 9.48 -3.86
N GLU A 169 18.54 9.16 -5.13
CA GLU A 169 17.50 9.73 -5.99
C GLU A 169 16.10 9.41 -5.48
N GLY A 170 15.96 8.33 -4.69
CA GLY A 170 14.70 7.85 -4.17
C GLY A 170 14.03 6.79 -5.03
N ILE A 171 12.87 6.30 -4.58
CA ILE A 171 12.19 5.16 -5.20
C ILE A 171 11.63 5.53 -6.57
N TYR A 172 10.87 6.63 -6.68
CA TYR A 172 10.22 7.00 -7.93
C TYR A 172 11.23 7.26 -9.06
N GLU A 173 12.22 8.11 -8.82
CA GLU A 173 13.23 8.46 -9.80
C GLU A 173 14.05 7.24 -10.23
N THR A 174 14.33 6.34 -9.31
CA THR A 174 15.01 5.09 -9.61
C THR A 174 14.13 4.18 -10.47
N PHE A 175 12.85 4.09 -10.14
CA PHE A 175 11.88 3.26 -10.83
C PHE A 175 11.68 3.68 -12.29
N VAL A 176 11.56 4.97 -12.57
CA VAL A 176 11.34 5.50 -13.92
C VAL A 176 12.63 5.78 -14.70
N ASN A 177 13.80 5.55 -14.12
CA ASN A 177 15.08 5.82 -14.73
C ASN A 177 15.63 4.59 -15.48
N ASP A 178 16.38 4.80 -16.58
CA ASP A 178 16.95 3.74 -17.43
C ASP A 178 18.06 2.89 -16.80
N LYS A 179 18.48 3.18 -15.58
CA LYS A 179 19.69 2.62 -14.97
C LYS A 179 19.53 1.27 -14.28
N LEU A 180 18.30 0.74 -14.18
CA LEU A 180 18.05 -0.56 -13.55
C LEU A 180 17.73 -1.63 -14.58
N PRO A 181 18.10 -2.90 -14.32
CA PRO A 181 17.55 -4.04 -15.04
C PRO A 181 16.04 -4.04 -14.85
N ARG A 182 15.31 -3.92 -15.93
CA ARG A 182 13.85 -3.80 -15.91
C ARG A 182 13.24 -5.18 -16.03
N VAL A 183 12.57 -5.60 -15.00
CA VAL A 183 11.73 -6.79 -15.03
C VAL A 183 10.27 -6.41 -15.32
N PRO A 184 9.47 -7.27 -15.98
CA PRO A 184 8.04 -7.03 -16.18
C PRO A 184 7.35 -6.58 -14.90
N ILE A 185 6.49 -5.57 -15.02
CA ILE A 185 5.80 -4.99 -13.88
C ILE A 185 4.31 -4.85 -14.12
N MET A 186 3.53 -5.15 -13.09
CA MET A 186 2.09 -4.89 -13.02
C MET A 186 1.82 -3.90 -11.91
N LEU A 187 1.11 -2.81 -12.22
CA LEU A 187 0.71 -1.76 -11.29
C LEU A 187 -0.81 -1.71 -11.21
N GLY A 188 -1.36 -1.62 -10.02
CA GLY A 188 -2.80 -1.54 -9.88
C GLY A 188 -3.30 -0.76 -8.69
N THR A 189 -4.58 -0.39 -8.76
CA THR A 189 -5.35 0.24 -7.68
C THR A 189 -6.77 -0.29 -7.70
N THR A 190 -7.49 -0.03 -6.61
CA THR A 190 -8.94 -0.14 -6.59
C THR A 190 -9.60 1.19 -7.02
N ARG A 191 -10.88 1.15 -7.40
CA ARG A 191 -11.62 2.36 -7.83
C ARG A 191 -11.84 3.36 -6.70
N TYR A 192 -12.09 2.87 -5.48
CA TYR A 192 -12.44 3.69 -4.32
C TYR A 192 -11.48 3.49 -3.15
N GLU A 193 -10.17 3.50 -3.41
CA GLU A 193 -9.09 3.28 -2.43
C GLU A 193 -9.36 3.87 -1.04
N THR A 194 -9.83 5.11 -1.00
CA THR A 194 -9.90 5.87 0.25
C THR A 194 -11.16 5.61 1.07
N LYS A 195 -12.17 4.96 0.52
CA LYS A 195 -13.38 4.62 1.28
C LYS A 195 -13.09 3.74 2.50
N LEU A 196 -12.14 2.79 2.40
CA LEU A 196 -11.70 1.98 3.55
C LEU A 196 -11.28 2.83 4.75
N PHE A 197 -10.58 3.92 4.51
CA PHE A 197 -10.07 4.81 5.57
C PHE A 197 -11.13 5.79 6.06
N ASN A 198 -11.92 6.33 5.12
CA ASN A 198 -12.92 7.35 5.40
C ASN A 198 -14.21 6.79 6.02
N MET A 199 -14.52 5.51 5.82
CA MET A 199 -15.68 4.89 6.46
C MET A 199 -15.62 4.89 8.00
N ARG A 200 -14.43 4.98 8.58
CA ARG A 200 -14.21 5.09 10.03
C ARG A 200 -14.15 6.54 10.54
N ASN A 201 -14.20 7.52 9.65
CA ASN A 201 -14.14 8.93 10.03
C ASN A 201 -15.53 9.40 10.50
N PRO A 202 -15.68 9.86 11.76
CA PRO A 202 -16.95 10.29 12.30
C PRO A 202 -17.53 11.55 11.63
N ASP A 203 -16.71 12.30 10.86
CA ASP A 203 -17.20 13.43 10.06
C ASP A 203 -18.00 12.96 8.82
N PHE A 204 -17.85 11.71 8.43
CA PHE A 204 -18.50 11.13 7.26
C PHE A 204 -19.51 10.06 7.57
N VAL A 205 -19.23 9.19 8.54
CA VAL A 205 -20.06 8.02 8.83
C VAL A 205 -20.38 7.97 10.31
N LYS A 206 -21.65 7.86 10.61
CA LYS A 206 -22.14 7.63 11.96
C LYS A 206 -22.09 6.15 12.28
N TRP A 207 -21.38 5.79 13.33
CA TRP A 207 -21.31 4.43 13.88
C TRP A 207 -22.09 4.36 15.18
N GLY A 208 -22.60 3.19 15.51
CA GLY A 208 -23.32 2.97 16.76
C GLY A 208 -23.62 1.50 17.02
N GLU A 209 -24.17 1.22 18.20
CA GLU A 209 -24.61 -0.13 18.55
C GLU A 209 -25.75 -0.55 17.60
N GLY A 210 -25.51 -1.67 16.92
CA GLY A 210 -26.52 -2.26 16.04
C GLY A 210 -27.58 -2.99 16.85
N GLU A 211 -28.81 -3.00 16.33
CA GLU A 211 -29.92 -3.76 16.88
C GLU A 211 -30.22 -5.03 16.05
N GLY A 212 -30.75 -6.05 16.68
CA GLY A 212 -31.22 -7.26 16.01
C GLY A 212 -30.23 -8.43 15.99
N PHE A 213 -30.59 -9.48 15.25
CA PHE A 213 -29.86 -10.76 15.23
C PHE A 213 -28.46 -10.62 14.60
N ILE A 214 -28.34 -9.87 13.51
CA ILE A 214 -27.07 -9.67 12.77
C ILE A 214 -26.08 -8.91 13.64
N ALA A 215 -26.51 -7.82 14.29
CA ALA A 215 -25.66 -7.06 15.20
C ALA A 215 -25.12 -7.92 16.36
N ARG A 216 -25.99 -8.74 16.96
CA ARG A 216 -25.59 -9.68 18.03
C ARG A 216 -24.60 -10.73 17.53
N THR A 217 -24.74 -11.17 16.29
CA THR A 217 -23.82 -12.15 15.68
C THR A 217 -22.46 -11.50 15.44
N LEU A 218 -22.42 -10.28 14.91
CA LEU A 218 -21.19 -9.55 14.65
C LEU A 218 -20.45 -9.17 15.94
N SER A 219 -21.19 -8.85 17.01
CA SER A 219 -20.62 -8.61 18.35
C SER A 219 -19.89 -9.83 18.91
N GLN A 220 -20.33 -11.05 18.60
CA GLN A 220 -19.62 -12.28 18.99
C GLN A 220 -18.24 -12.42 18.33
N PHE A 221 -18.01 -11.67 17.24
CA PHE A 221 -16.72 -11.58 16.55
C PHE A 221 -15.96 -10.29 16.88
N GLY A 222 -16.38 -9.55 17.92
CA GLY A 222 -15.75 -8.30 18.35
C GLY A 222 -16.06 -7.10 17.47
N ILE A 223 -17.16 -7.16 16.69
CA ILE A 223 -17.69 -6.04 15.90
C ILE A 223 -18.91 -5.49 16.65
N ASP A 224 -18.64 -4.59 17.57
CA ASP A 224 -19.67 -4.03 18.46
C ASP A 224 -20.38 -2.79 17.89
N GLU A 225 -19.78 -2.17 16.88
CA GLU A 225 -20.34 -1.00 16.22
C GLU A 225 -20.63 -1.27 14.74
N LEU A 226 -21.75 -0.78 14.25
CA LEU A 226 -22.17 -0.86 12.86
C LEU A 226 -22.26 0.52 12.23
N PRO A 227 -22.00 0.66 10.92
CA PRO A 227 -22.28 1.90 10.20
C PRO A 227 -23.80 2.08 10.12
N LEU A 228 -24.29 3.20 10.60
CA LEU A 228 -25.73 3.51 10.67
C LEU A 228 -26.15 4.48 9.58
N GLU A 229 -25.28 5.41 9.19
CA GLU A 229 -25.63 6.48 8.26
C GLU A 229 -24.36 7.11 7.65
N ILE A 230 -24.37 7.35 6.34
CA ILE A 230 -23.41 8.25 5.70
C ILE A 230 -23.95 9.66 5.81
N LEU A 231 -23.31 10.50 6.62
CA LEU A 231 -23.84 11.81 7.03
C LEU A 231 -24.04 12.80 5.87
N ARG A 232 -23.20 12.74 4.86
CA ARG A 232 -23.21 13.61 3.67
C ARG A 232 -22.78 12.79 2.45
N PRO A 233 -23.69 11.95 1.88
CA PRO A 233 -23.33 11.00 0.83
C PRO A 233 -22.63 11.63 -0.39
N ASP A 234 -23.17 12.72 -0.93
CA ASP A 234 -22.58 13.40 -2.08
C ASP A 234 -21.12 13.86 -1.81
N TYR A 235 -20.90 14.45 -0.63
CA TYR A 235 -19.57 14.91 -0.23
C TYR A 235 -18.65 13.74 0.07
N TYR A 236 -19.14 12.68 0.71
CA TYR A 236 -18.40 11.45 0.96
C TYR A 236 -17.92 10.81 -0.35
N ASN A 237 -18.81 10.68 -1.31
CA ASN A 237 -18.48 10.12 -2.61
C ASN A 237 -17.51 11.01 -3.40
N ALA A 238 -17.72 12.33 -3.42
CA ALA A 238 -16.84 13.25 -4.13
C ALA A 238 -15.41 13.26 -3.55
N ILE A 239 -15.26 13.32 -2.22
CA ILE A 239 -13.91 13.33 -1.60
C ILE A 239 -13.19 12.00 -1.79
N ASN A 240 -13.91 10.87 -1.73
CA ASN A 240 -13.33 9.56 -1.97
C ASN A 240 -12.94 9.36 -3.43
N GLN A 241 -13.76 9.81 -4.37
CA GLN A 241 -13.40 9.78 -5.80
C GLN A 241 -12.15 10.61 -6.08
N TYR A 242 -12.11 11.86 -5.60
CA TYR A 242 -10.94 12.72 -5.75
C TYR A 242 -9.65 12.12 -5.18
N ALA A 243 -9.73 11.58 -3.96
CA ALA A 243 -8.58 11.02 -3.29
C ALA A 243 -8.12 9.70 -3.94
N SER A 244 -9.05 8.87 -4.42
CA SER A 244 -8.74 7.63 -5.14
C SER A 244 -8.18 7.90 -6.54
N ASP A 245 -8.70 8.88 -7.25
CA ASP A 245 -8.12 9.35 -8.52
C ASP A 245 -6.68 9.85 -8.32
N SER A 246 -6.45 10.61 -7.25
CA SER A 246 -5.10 11.07 -6.88
C SER A 246 -4.17 9.91 -6.51
N TRP A 247 -4.72 8.84 -5.94
CA TRP A 247 -3.97 7.61 -5.65
C TRP A 247 -3.59 6.89 -6.93
N LYS A 248 -4.56 6.65 -7.83
CA LYS A 248 -4.34 6.01 -9.13
C LYS A 248 -3.31 6.78 -9.97
N GLU A 249 -3.42 8.10 -10.03
CA GLU A 249 -2.46 8.94 -10.77
C GLU A 249 -1.02 8.69 -10.27
N ARG A 250 -0.81 8.66 -8.96
CA ARG A 250 0.53 8.50 -8.37
C ARG A 250 1.05 7.07 -8.35
N ALA A 251 0.16 6.09 -8.23
CA ALA A 251 0.53 4.68 -8.09
C ALA A 251 0.60 3.94 -9.43
N VAL A 252 -0.19 4.36 -10.42
CA VAL A 252 -0.37 3.64 -11.68
C VAL A 252 -0.09 4.51 -12.89
N ASP A 253 -0.85 5.61 -13.08
CA ASP A 253 -0.87 6.32 -14.36
C ASP A 253 0.44 7.07 -14.62
N SER A 254 0.93 7.83 -13.63
CA SER A 254 2.18 8.57 -13.76
C SER A 254 3.39 7.64 -13.94
N PRO A 255 3.59 6.61 -13.07
CA PRO A 255 4.69 5.68 -13.25
C PRO A 255 4.64 4.90 -14.57
N SER A 256 3.46 4.45 -15.00
CA SER A 256 3.30 3.72 -16.26
C SER A 256 3.66 4.59 -17.46
N ARG A 257 3.15 5.82 -17.52
CA ARG A 257 3.48 6.80 -18.56
C ARG A 257 4.98 7.09 -18.61
N ASP A 258 5.59 7.33 -17.44
CA ASP A 258 7.00 7.67 -17.38
C ASP A 258 7.90 6.48 -17.77
N LEU A 259 7.55 5.26 -17.38
CA LEU A 259 8.22 4.05 -17.86
C LEU A 259 8.15 3.89 -19.37
N ILE A 260 6.97 4.04 -19.97
CA ILE A 260 6.81 3.95 -21.43
C ILE A 260 7.62 5.03 -22.16
N ASN A 261 7.65 6.25 -21.64
CA ASN A 261 8.45 7.34 -22.20
C ASN A 261 9.95 7.04 -22.24
N THR A 262 10.45 6.17 -21.38
CA THR A 262 11.82 5.68 -21.41
C THR A 262 12.02 4.49 -22.37
N GLY A 263 10.99 4.09 -23.13
CA GLY A 263 11.03 2.95 -24.05
C GLY A 263 10.76 1.58 -23.40
N TYR A 264 10.41 1.54 -22.12
CA TYR A 264 10.08 0.29 -21.44
C TYR A 264 8.67 -0.21 -21.81
N LYS A 265 8.55 -1.47 -22.30
CA LYS A 265 7.30 -1.98 -22.90
C LYS A 265 6.60 -3.07 -22.10
N SER A 266 7.14 -3.47 -20.95
CA SER A 266 6.58 -4.58 -20.15
C SER A 266 5.90 -4.06 -18.88
N THR A 267 5.16 -2.96 -19.01
CA THR A 267 4.32 -2.38 -17.96
C THR A 267 2.87 -2.76 -18.22
N PHE A 268 2.24 -3.37 -17.24
CA PHE A 268 0.81 -3.72 -17.25
C PHE A 268 0.14 -2.98 -16.10
N ALA A 269 -1.13 -2.63 -16.28
CA ALA A 269 -1.85 -1.92 -15.23
C ALA A 269 -3.29 -2.41 -15.09
N TYR A 270 -3.87 -2.25 -13.89
CA TYR A 270 -5.28 -2.56 -13.64
C TYR A 270 -5.93 -1.52 -12.72
N ARG A 271 -7.28 -1.52 -12.77
CA ARG A 271 -8.15 -0.95 -11.75
C ARG A 271 -9.20 -1.99 -11.39
N PHE A 272 -9.33 -2.27 -10.10
CA PHE A 272 -10.36 -3.17 -9.57
C PHE A 272 -11.60 -2.35 -9.26
N ASP A 273 -12.70 -2.65 -9.95
CA ASP A 273 -13.92 -1.86 -9.92
C ASP A 273 -15.10 -2.55 -9.21
N TRP A 274 -15.04 -3.86 -8.95
CA TRP A 274 -16.12 -4.63 -8.36
C TRP A 274 -16.66 -3.97 -7.07
N ASP A 275 -17.95 -3.66 -7.06
CA ASP A 275 -18.63 -2.97 -5.96
C ASP A 275 -20.05 -3.52 -5.67
N GLU A 276 -20.42 -4.70 -6.19
CA GLU A 276 -21.73 -5.35 -5.99
C GLU A 276 -21.90 -5.86 -4.55
N LEU A 277 -21.74 -4.97 -3.59
CA LEU A 277 -21.96 -5.26 -2.18
C LEU A 277 -23.43 -5.07 -1.80
N PRO A 278 -23.98 -5.91 -0.89
CA PRO A 278 -25.39 -5.89 -0.53
C PRO A 278 -25.74 -4.68 0.35
N ASN A 279 -27.04 -4.38 0.39
CA ASN A 279 -27.60 -3.54 1.44
C ASN A 279 -27.80 -4.38 2.70
N VAL A 280 -27.17 -3.98 3.80
CA VAL A 280 -27.26 -4.71 5.07
C VAL A 280 -27.79 -3.77 6.16
N LEU A 281 -28.89 -4.13 6.78
CA LEU A 281 -29.56 -3.36 7.83
C LEU A 281 -29.91 -1.91 7.43
N GLY A 282 -30.16 -1.69 6.15
CA GLY A 282 -30.47 -0.36 5.61
C GLY A 282 -29.25 0.48 5.21
N MET A 283 -28.03 -0.03 5.41
CA MET A 283 -26.81 0.57 4.91
C MET A 283 -26.45 -0.03 3.56
N ASP A 284 -26.27 0.82 2.57
CA ASP A 284 -25.73 0.46 1.26
C ASP A 284 -24.21 0.31 1.36
N PHE A 285 -23.73 -0.94 1.34
CA PHE A 285 -22.30 -1.23 1.43
C PHE A 285 -21.55 -0.95 0.13
N ALA A 286 -22.22 -0.96 -1.02
CA ALA A 286 -21.62 -0.51 -2.28
C ALA A 286 -21.31 0.99 -2.21
N GLU A 287 -22.21 1.80 -1.66
CA GLU A 287 -21.95 3.23 -1.42
C GLU A 287 -20.92 3.45 -0.32
N LEU A 288 -20.99 2.71 0.79
CA LEU A 288 -20.11 2.90 1.95
C LEU A 288 -18.65 2.53 1.64
N ILE A 289 -18.42 1.37 1.07
CA ILE A 289 -17.08 0.80 0.88
C ILE A 289 -16.76 0.52 -0.60
N GLY A 290 -17.68 -0.03 -1.37
CA GLY A 290 -17.49 -0.39 -2.78
C GLY A 290 -16.21 -1.17 -3.02
N SER A 291 -15.56 -0.91 -4.13
CA SER A 291 -14.22 -1.43 -4.45
C SER A 291 -13.14 -0.62 -3.70
N ALA A 292 -13.12 -0.72 -2.37
CA ALA A 292 -12.17 -0.02 -1.53
C ALA A 292 -10.80 -0.69 -1.49
N HIS A 293 -9.85 -0.03 -0.84
CA HIS A 293 -8.48 -0.53 -0.64
C HIS A 293 -8.43 -1.97 -0.15
N ALA A 294 -7.59 -2.78 -0.77
CA ALA A 294 -7.37 -4.21 -0.48
C ALA A 294 -8.54 -5.15 -0.81
N MET A 295 -9.65 -4.67 -1.39
CA MET A 295 -10.79 -5.54 -1.75
C MET A 295 -10.44 -6.58 -2.81
N GLU A 296 -9.53 -6.29 -3.74
CA GLU A 296 -9.07 -7.24 -4.76
C GLU A 296 -8.34 -8.45 -4.17
N LEU A 297 -7.79 -8.34 -2.96
CA LEU A 297 -7.13 -9.48 -2.29
C LEU A 297 -8.11 -10.60 -1.98
N LEU A 298 -9.38 -10.28 -1.75
CA LEU A 298 -10.42 -11.28 -1.52
C LEU A 298 -10.63 -12.16 -2.74
N PHE A 299 -10.44 -11.63 -3.94
CA PHE A 299 -10.57 -12.34 -5.21
C PHE A 299 -9.31 -13.14 -5.58
N LEU A 300 -8.14 -12.67 -5.16
CA LEU A 300 -6.87 -13.38 -5.36
C LEU A 300 -6.63 -14.50 -4.34
N PHE A 301 -7.24 -14.40 -3.16
CA PHE A 301 -7.11 -15.37 -2.06
C PHE A 301 -8.49 -15.80 -1.55
N PRO A 302 -9.26 -16.56 -2.34
CA PRO A 302 -10.66 -16.88 -2.02
C PRO A 302 -10.85 -17.67 -0.71
N ALA A 303 -9.82 -18.37 -0.21
CA ALA A 303 -9.86 -18.99 1.13
C ALA A 303 -10.01 -17.95 2.26
N GLY A 304 -9.60 -16.70 2.03
CA GLY A 304 -9.88 -15.57 2.92
C GLY A 304 -11.33 -15.09 2.84
N LEU A 305 -11.95 -15.17 1.67
CA LEU A 305 -13.37 -14.85 1.44
C LEU A 305 -14.30 -15.79 2.24
N GLU A 306 -13.95 -17.05 2.37
CA GLU A 306 -14.77 -18.02 3.09
C GLU A 306 -14.90 -17.73 4.59
N ASN A 307 -13.98 -16.95 5.17
CA ASN A 307 -13.87 -16.85 6.62
C ASN A 307 -14.29 -15.51 7.25
N ILE A 308 -14.33 -14.36 6.53
CA ILE A 308 -14.43 -13.09 7.24
C ILE A 308 -15.68 -12.25 6.89
N ILE A 309 -16.11 -12.15 5.65
CA ILE A 309 -17.18 -11.19 5.27
C ILE A 309 -18.26 -11.84 4.41
N VAL A 310 -17.90 -12.73 3.50
CA VAL A 310 -18.75 -13.18 2.40
C VAL A 310 -19.79 -14.23 2.82
N LYS A 311 -19.53 -15.08 3.80
CA LYS A 311 -20.56 -15.99 4.34
C LYS A 311 -21.67 -15.30 5.11
N ASN A 312 -21.43 -14.08 5.58
CA ASN A 312 -22.39 -13.32 6.41
C ASN A 312 -22.93 -12.07 5.70
N LEU A 313 -22.21 -11.53 4.70
CA LEU A 313 -22.75 -10.63 3.71
C LEU A 313 -23.33 -11.51 2.62
N VAL A 314 -24.66 -11.55 2.50
CA VAL A 314 -25.35 -12.27 1.44
C VAL A 314 -25.04 -11.53 0.13
N ILE A 315 -23.93 -11.91 -0.52
CA ILE A 315 -23.67 -11.53 -1.90
C ILE A 315 -24.69 -12.29 -2.73
N GLU A 316 -25.58 -11.56 -3.38
CA GLU A 316 -26.69 -12.15 -4.13
C GLU A 316 -26.20 -13.00 -5.31
N ASP A 317 -25.07 -12.65 -5.92
CA ASP A 317 -24.46 -13.37 -7.04
C ASP A 317 -23.06 -13.91 -6.72
N GLN A 318 -23.03 -15.04 -6.02
CA GLN A 318 -21.79 -15.77 -5.71
C GLN A 318 -21.10 -16.35 -6.96
N GLU A 319 -21.86 -16.64 -8.02
CA GLU A 319 -21.31 -17.19 -9.28
C GLU A 319 -20.45 -16.15 -9.98
N SER A 320 -20.92 -14.91 -10.08
CA SER A 320 -20.16 -13.79 -10.66
C SER A 320 -18.88 -13.49 -9.89
N VAL A 321 -18.93 -13.49 -8.55
CA VAL A 321 -17.75 -13.30 -7.68
C VAL A 321 -16.72 -14.41 -7.87
N THR A 322 -17.16 -15.67 -7.89
CA THR A 322 -16.28 -16.82 -8.12
C THR A 322 -15.64 -16.74 -9.50
N LYS A 323 -16.41 -16.40 -10.53
CA LYS A 323 -15.91 -16.24 -11.88
C LYS A 323 -14.86 -15.14 -11.99
N LEU A 324 -15.11 -13.95 -11.43
CA LEU A 324 -14.13 -12.87 -11.41
C LEU A 324 -12.86 -13.27 -10.66
N SER A 325 -13.00 -13.96 -9.53
CA SER A 325 -11.87 -14.50 -8.74
C SER A 325 -11.01 -15.46 -9.59
N ASP A 326 -11.61 -16.43 -10.28
CA ASP A 326 -10.91 -17.37 -11.15
C ASP A 326 -10.19 -16.65 -12.30
N GLN A 327 -10.83 -15.66 -12.90
CA GLN A 327 -10.26 -14.84 -13.97
C GLN A 327 -9.06 -14.01 -13.48
N MET A 328 -9.17 -13.37 -12.33
CA MET A 328 -8.08 -12.61 -11.73
C MET A 328 -6.90 -13.52 -11.37
N MET A 329 -7.14 -14.64 -10.68
CA MET A 329 -6.09 -15.62 -10.38
C MET A 329 -5.40 -16.14 -11.65
N SER A 330 -6.15 -16.33 -12.73
CA SER A 330 -5.62 -16.75 -14.03
C SER A 330 -4.64 -15.72 -14.62
N TYR A 331 -4.99 -14.42 -14.59
CA TYR A 331 -4.09 -13.36 -15.05
C TYR A 331 -2.82 -13.23 -14.18
N TRP A 332 -2.95 -13.25 -12.84
CA TRP A 332 -1.81 -13.17 -11.92
C TRP A 332 -0.87 -14.35 -12.10
N ALA A 333 -1.43 -15.56 -12.22
CA ALA A 333 -0.64 -16.75 -12.47
C ALA A 333 0.09 -16.67 -13.82
N GLU A 334 -0.60 -16.25 -14.91
CA GLU A 334 0.04 -16.11 -16.22
C GLU A 334 1.15 -15.07 -16.20
N PHE A 335 0.93 -13.91 -15.55
CA PHE A 335 1.98 -12.92 -15.36
C PHE A 335 3.18 -13.48 -14.58
N ALA A 336 2.94 -14.25 -13.51
CA ALA A 336 4.00 -14.88 -12.73
C ALA A 336 4.78 -15.91 -13.54
N TYR A 337 4.16 -16.60 -14.48
CA TYR A 337 4.84 -17.55 -15.37
C TYR A 337 5.60 -16.84 -16.49
N SER A 338 4.93 -15.99 -17.25
CA SER A 338 5.43 -15.50 -18.55
C SER A 338 5.91 -14.03 -18.52
N GLY A 339 5.55 -13.26 -17.49
CA GLY A 339 5.77 -11.81 -17.42
C GLY A 339 4.73 -10.99 -18.18
N LYS A 340 3.64 -11.62 -18.65
CA LYS A 340 2.52 -10.98 -19.36
C LYS A 340 1.20 -11.59 -18.88
N PRO A 341 0.19 -10.82 -18.48
CA PRO A 341 -1.10 -11.40 -18.13
C PRO A 341 -1.83 -11.98 -19.36
N GLY A 342 -1.68 -11.34 -20.54
CA GLY A 342 -2.19 -11.84 -21.83
C GLY A 342 -3.67 -12.19 -21.78
N LYS A 343 -4.00 -13.44 -22.07
CA LYS A 343 -5.36 -14.00 -21.99
C LYS A 343 -5.55 -14.95 -20.80
N GLY A 344 -4.72 -14.78 -19.75
CA GLY A 344 -4.71 -15.67 -18.59
C GLY A 344 -4.14 -17.06 -18.89
N ARG A 345 -4.09 -17.93 -17.88
CA ARG A 345 -3.55 -19.31 -17.98
C ARG A 345 -4.34 -20.20 -18.91
N SER A 346 -5.64 -20.03 -18.97
CA SER A 346 -6.56 -20.77 -19.86
C SER A 346 -6.52 -20.27 -21.30
N ASN A 347 -5.94 -19.10 -21.56
CA ASN A 347 -5.82 -18.44 -22.85
C ASN A 347 -7.18 -18.15 -23.53
N ASP A 348 -8.23 -17.91 -22.72
CA ASP A 348 -9.61 -17.67 -23.16
C ASP A 348 -10.19 -16.34 -22.63
N LEU A 349 -9.45 -15.65 -21.78
CA LEU A 349 -9.85 -14.35 -21.24
C LEU A 349 -9.63 -13.20 -22.24
N PRO A 350 -10.26 -12.03 -22.05
CA PRO A 350 -9.91 -10.81 -22.78
C PRO A 350 -8.42 -10.51 -22.73
N GLU A 351 -7.82 -10.05 -23.82
CA GLU A 351 -6.39 -9.82 -23.87
C GLU A 351 -5.99 -8.58 -23.06
N TRP A 352 -5.23 -8.79 -22.01
CA TRP A 352 -4.63 -7.72 -21.21
C TRP A 352 -3.28 -7.32 -21.81
N THR A 353 -3.28 -6.21 -22.54
CA THR A 353 -2.11 -5.69 -23.23
C THR A 353 -1.26 -4.82 -22.32
N ALA A 354 0.03 -4.66 -22.67
CA ALA A 354 0.89 -3.70 -22.00
C ALA A 354 0.37 -2.26 -22.20
N TRP A 355 0.66 -1.40 -21.23
CA TRP A 355 0.31 0.02 -21.28
C TRP A 355 0.77 0.68 -22.58
N SER A 356 -0.18 1.27 -23.28
CA SER A 356 0.05 1.95 -24.57
C SER A 356 -1.08 2.94 -24.87
N ASP A 357 -0.98 3.65 -25.99
CA ASP A 357 -2.06 4.53 -26.46
C ASP A 357 -3.34 3.76 -26.89
N GLN A 358 -3.21 2.45 -27.12
CA GLN A 358 -4.34 1.59 -27.53
C GLN A 358 -5.02 0.87 -26.36
N GLY A 359 -4.39 0.85 -25.19
CA GLY A 359 -4.92 0.25 -23.97
C GLY A 359 -3.99 0.53 -22.81
N LYS A 360 -4.51 1.17 -21.76
CA LYS A 360 -3.70 1.61 -20.63
C LYS A 360 -3.80 0.66 -19.46
N TYR A 361 -5.00 0.29 -19.06
CA TYR A 361 -5.18 -0.63 -17.94
C TYR A 361 -6.41 -1.52 -18.14
N MET A 362 -6.38 -2.68 -17.49
CA MET A 362 -7.51 -3.59 -17.40
C MET A 362 -8.45 -3.14 -16.28
N ILE A 363 -9.72 -2.97 -16.57
CA ILE A 363 -10.77 -2.92 -15.57
C ILE A 363 -11.07 -4.36 -15.17
N LEU A 364 -11.10 -4.62 -13.87
CA LEU A 364 -11.42 -5.90 -13.26
C LEU A 364 -12.74 -5.74 -12.52
N ASP A 365 -13.80 -6.18 -13.15
CA ASP A 365 -15.17 -6.05 -12.68
C ASP A 365 -15.99 -7.28 -13.00
N SER A 366 -17.14 -7.44 -12.38
CA SER A 366 -18.06 -8.51 -12.69
C SER A 366 -18.76 -8.28 -14.03
N GLU A 367 -19.26 -9.36 -14.64
CA GLU A 367 -20.04 -9.28 -15.89
C GLU A 367 -21.42 -8.59 -15.69
N LEU A 368 -21.82 -8.37 -14.45
CA LEU A 368 -23.06 -7.65 -14.13
C LEU A 368 -22.95 -6.15 -14.39
N ASP A 369 -21.74 -5.61 -14.34
CA ASP A 369 -21.46 -4.20 -14.67
C ASP A 369 -20.58 -4.09 -15.91
N GLN A 370 -19.25 -3.97 -15.78
CA GLN A 370 -18.36 -3.69 -16.91
C GLN A 370 -17.62 -4.94 -17.42
N GLY A 371 -17.43 -5.93 -16.56
CA GLY A 371 -16.63 -7.10 -16.87
C GLY A 371 -15.13 -6.78 -17.00
N LEU A 372 -14.42 -7.68 -17.68
CA LEU A 372 -13.01 -7.53 -17.98
C LEU A 372 -12.81 -6.72 -19.26
N ILE A 373 -12.34 -5.47 -19.16
CA ILE A 373 -12.19 -4.60 -20.33
C ILE A 373 -10.92 -3.74 -20.25
N MET A 374 -10.17 -3.64 -21.37
CA MET A 374 -9.08 -2.69 -21.49
C MET A 374 -9.62 -1.26 -21.63
N SER A 375 -9.18 -0.37 -20.76
CA SER A 375 -9.51 1.05 -20.75
C SER A 375 -8.37 1.89 -21.33
N ASN A 376 -8.73 2.96 -22.05
CA ASN A 376 -7.81 3.99 -22.55
C ASN A 376 -7.79 5.25 -21.66
N GLU A 377 -8.60 5.28 -20.61
CA GLU A 377 -8.65 6.40 -19.69
C GLU A 377 -7.35 6.54 -18.92
N GLU A 378 -6.96 7.78 -18.68
CA GLU A 378 -5.79 8.13 -17.89
C GLU A 378 -6.13 9.30 -16.98
N ILE A 379 -5.78 9.15 -15.71
CA ILE A 379 -5.88 10.24 -14.76
C ILE A 379 -4.55 11.01 -14.78
N THR A 380 -4.67 12.33 -14.86
CA THR A 380 -3.54 13.26 -14.79
C THR A 380 -3.79 14.27 -13.69
N LYS A 381 -2.73 14.89 -13.15
CA LYS A 381 -2.86 15.99 -12.18
C LYS A 381 -3.80 17.09 -12.67
N SER A 382 -3.75 17.42 -13.95
CA SER A 382 -4.62 18.44 -14.56
C SER A 382 -6.08 17.99 -14.69
N SER A 383 -6.36 16.70 -14.90
CA SER A 383 -7.73 16.18 -14.93
C SER A 383 -8.36 16.16 -13.54
N ILE A 384 -7.58 15.83 -12.51
CA ILE A 384 -8.04 15.85 -11.10
C ILE A 384 -8.46 17.26 -10.70
N VAL A 385 -7.64 18.28 -10.99
CA VAL A 385 -7.96 19.69 -10.67
C VAL A 385 -9.22 20.16 -11.40
N ARG A 386 -9.37 19.82 -12.68
CA ARG A 386 -10.59 20.19 -13.46
C ARG A 386 -11.87 19.55 -12.93
N ASN A 387 -11.79 18.38 -12.33
CA ASN A 387 -12.94 17.71 -11.74
C ASN A 387 -13.39 18.33 -10.41
N LEU A 388 -12.49 19.04 -9.72
CA LEU A 388 -12.83 19.82 -8.51
C LEU A 388 -13.54 21.15 -8.82
N GLU A 389 -13.39 21.67 -10.03
CA GLU A 389 -13.99 22.94 -10.46
C GLU A 389 -15.42 22.78 -11.02
N LYS A 390 -15.88 21.53 -11.20
CA LYS A 390 -17.24 21.17 -11.62
C LYS A 390 -18.12 20.82 -10.42
#